data_9b9a0a68a330573aecbcc130bee188c3
#
_entry.id   9b9a0a68a330573aecbcc130bee188c3
#
_cell.length_a   1.000
_cell.length_b   1.000
_cell.length_c   1.000
_cell.angle_alpha   90.00
_cell.angle_beta   90.00
_cell.angle_gamma   90.00
#
_symmetry.space_group_name_H-M   'P 1'
#
loop_
_entity.id
_entity.type
_entity.pdbx_description
1 polymer ?
#
loop_
_entity_poly.entity_id
_entity_poly.type
_entity_poly.pdbx_seq_one_letter_code
_entity_poly.pdbx_strand_id
1 'polypeptide(L)'
;ELVGNNVYNATRLFIGEDGARCTNNVNEIVHYEFGAALASDCILKAMNHLDEGVSEMELGNILNAYGQRNSVVTIAASGPRFIKANIYPTNNTVKLKDPISLSIGYKGGFSSRAGYAVHDSSELDEAVQDYVDALVKPYFSSVVVWLEKVHCGMLGGEVYDLIEETMPKAEYNWSLCPGHLTADEEWMSSNIYENSKELVQSGML
;
A
#
# COMPACT_ATOMS: atom_id res chain seq x y z
N GLU A 1 10.43 -31.22 -21.08
CA GLU A 1 11.32 -31.87 -20.08
C GLU A 1 12.76 -31.34 -20.20
N LEU A 2 12.95 -30.05 -19.86
CA LEU A 2 14.28 -29.43 -19.88
C LEU A 2 15.02 -29.54 -18.54
N VAL A 3 14.39 -30.10 -17.53
CA VAL A 3 14.92 -30.15 -16.16
C VAL A 3 14.80 -31.60 -15.66
N GLY A 4 15.91 -32.18 -15.30
CA GLY A 4 15.98 -33.55 -14.76
C GLY A 4 15.29 -33.66 -13.37
N ASN A 5 15.31 -34.87 -12.83
CA ASN A 5 14.64 -35.22 -11.57
C ASN A 5 15.22 -34.56 -10.30
N ASN A 6 16.23 -33.68 -10.43
CA ASN A 6 16.91 -33.00 -9.32
C ASN A 6 16.51 -31.51 -9.25
N VAL A 7 15.22 -31.23 -9.36
CA VAL A 7 14.68 -29.87 -9.19
C VAL A 7 14.14 -29.71 -7.78
N TYR A 8 14.63 -28.69 -7.08
CA TYR A 8 14.19 -28.35 -5.73
C TYR A 8 13.51 -26.98 -5.72
N ASN A 9 12.45 -26.85 -4.94
CA ASN A 9 11.83 -25.55 -4.70
C ASN A 9 12.76 -24.71 -3.80
N ALA A 10 13.29 -23.62 -4.36
CA ALA A 10 14.24 -22.72 -3.68
C ALA A 10 13.56 -21.56 -2.95
N THR A 11 12.24 -21.54 -2.86
CA THR A 11 11.47 -20.44 -2.25
C THR A 11 11.98 -20.05 -0.87
N ARG A 12 12.30 -21.04 -0.03
CA ARG A 12 12.82 -20.82 1.33
C ARG A 12 14.18 -20.11 1.40
N LEU A 13 14.94 -20.08 0.30
CA LEU A 13 16.18 -19.30 0.26
C LEU A 13 15.92 -17.79 0.18
N PHE A 14 14.72 -17.40 -0.21
CA PHE A 14 14.34 -16.01 -0.44
C PHE A 14 13.31 -15.50 0.56
N ILE A 15 12.34 -16.32 0.93
CA ILE A 15 11.22 -15.95 1.80
C ILE A 15 11.06 -16.92 2.96
N GLY A 16 10.33 -16.51 4.01
CA GLY A 16 10.23 -17.21 5.28
C GLY A 16 11.22 -16.63 6.30
N GLU A 17 11.21 -17.12 7.51
CA GLU A 17 11.92 -16.54 8.66
C GLU A 17 13.41 -16.27 8.41
N ASP A 18 14.10 -17.17 7.68
CA ASP A 18 15.52 -17.08 7.34
C ASP A 18 15.77 -16.70 5.86
N GLY A 19 14.75 -16.24 5.16
CA GLY A 19 14.88 -15.93 3.73
C GLY A 19 15.77 -14.70 3.48
N ALA A 20 16.62 -14.76 2.46
CA ALA A 20 17.58 -13.71 2.14
C ALA A 20 16.96 -12.34 1.82
N ARG A 21 15.64 -12.29 1.54
CA ARG A 21 14.90 -11.07 1.24
C ARG A 21 13.99 -10.60 2.39
N CYS A 22 14.04 -11.24 3.54
CA CYS A 22 13.14 -10.91 4.64
C CYS A 22 13.65 -9.74 5.49
N THR A 23 14.95 -9.51 5.48
CA THR A 23 15.57 -8.40 6.22
C THR A 23 16.50 -7.60 5.31
N ASN A 24 16.62 -6.32 5.59
CA ASN A 24 17.42 -5.38 4.83
C ASN A 24 18.57 -4.84 5.67
N ASN A 25 19.69 -4.55 5.04
CA ASN A 25 20.80 -3.88 5.68
C ASN A 25 20.59 -2.35 5.72
N VAL A 26 21.42 -1.63 6.45
CA VAL A 26 21.29 -0.17 6.64
C VAL A 26 21.29 0.59 5.31
N ASN A 27 22.08 0.17 4.32
CA ASN A 27 22.11 0.85 3.03
C ASN A 27 20.82 0.66 2.24
N GLU A 28 20.21 -0.52 2.31
CA GLU A 28 18.91 -0.80 1.71
C GLU A 28 17.81 0.00 2.39
N ILE A 29 17.80 0.05 3.72
CA ILE A 29 16.81 0.85 4.49
C ILE A 29 16.88 2.32 4.08
N VAL A 30 18.06 2.93 4.02
CA VAL A 30 18.24 4.33 3.58
C VAL A 30 17.74 4.52 2.15
N HIS A 31 17.99 3.56 1.27
CA HIS A 31 17.57 3.60 -0.11
C HIS A 31 16.02 3.57 -0.24
N TYR A 32 15.36 2.71 0.53
CA TYR A 32 13.90 2.60 0.52
C TYR A 32 13.23 3.80 1.20
N GLU A 33 13.81 4.32 2.27
CA GLU A 33 13.32 5.53 2.93
C GLU A 33 13.38 6.75 2.00
N PHE A 34 14.47 6.89 1.24
CA PHE A 34 14.57 7.92 0.20
C PHE A 34 13.46 7.75 -0.86
N GLY A 35 13.24 6.53 -1.35
CA GLY A 35 12.16 6.22 -2.29
C GLY A 35 10.77 6.51 -1.72
N ALA A 36 10.54 6.17 -0.46
CA ALA A 36 9.28 6.43 0.24
C ALA A 36 9.01 7.93 0.41
N ALA A 37 10.04 8.73 0.72
CA ALA A 37 9.94 10.18 0.80
C ALA A 37 9.53 10.80 -0.54
N LEU A 38 10.15 10.36 -1.65
CA LEU A 38 9.76 10.81 -2.99
C LEU A 38 8.34 10.40 -3.36
N ALA A 39 7.96 9.16 -3.07
CA ALA A 39 6.61 8.65 -3.32
C ALA A 39 5.55 9.46 -2.53
N SER A 40 5.83 9.74 -1.26
CA SER A 40 4.96 10.55 -0.39
C SER A 40 4.79 11.98 -0.92
N ASP A 41 5.87 12.62 -1.37
CA ASP A 41 5.82 13.97 -1.95
C ASP A 41 5.02 13.99 -3.26
N CYS A 42 5.18 12.98 -4.13
CA CYS A 42 4.38 12.86 -5.35
C CYS A 42 2.88 12.68 -5.04
N ILE A 43 2.55 11.82 -4.08
CA ILE A 43 1.15 11.62 -3.66
C ILE A 43 0.55 12.93 -3.15
N LEU A 44 1.26 13.65 -2.28
CA LEU A 44 0.80 14.94 -1.76
C LEU A 44 0.58 15.96 -2.88
N LYS A 45 1.50 16.05 -3.85
CA LYS A 45 1.35 16.92 -5.02
C LYS A 45 0.16 16.53 -5.89
N ALA A 46 -0.03 15.24 -6.14
CA ALA A 46 -1.16 14.74 -6.93
C ALA A 46 -2.51 15.01 -6.21
N MET A 47 -2.56 14.80 -4.89
CA MET A 47 -3.76 15.13 -4.10
C MET A 47 -4.08 16.63 -4.13
N ASN A 48 -3.07 17.48 -4.02
CA ASN A 48 -3.26 18.96 -4.08
C ASN A 48 -3.63 19.45 -5.49
N HIS A 49 -3.38 18.67 -6.53
CA HIS A 49 -3.75 18.98 -7.91
C HIS A 49 -5.11 18.37 -8.31
N LEU A 50 -5.63 17.47 -7.48
CA LEU A 50 -6.89 16.77 -7.74
C LEU A 50 -8.04 17.75 -7.75
N ASP A 51 -8.79 17.80 -8.86
CA ASP A 51 -9.99 18.61 -9.01
C ASP A 51 -10.90 18.00 -10.09
N GLU A 52 -12.13 18.46 -10.19
CA GLU A 52 -13.03 18.07 -11.27
C GLU A 52 -12.45 18.47 -12.64
N GLY A 53 -12.48 17.55 -13.59
CA GLY A 53 -11.96 17.75 -14.95
C GLY A 53 -10.49 17.43 -15.15
N VAL A 54 -9.71 17.26 -14.07
CA VAL A 54 -8.32 16.79 -14.16
C VAL A 54 -8.30 15.35 -14.69
N SER A 55 -7.40 15.07 -15.62
CA SER A 55 -7.27 13.72 -16.16
C SER A 55 -6.42 12.81 -15.25
N GLU A 56 -6.72 11.50 -15.25
CA GLU A 56 -5.87 10.52 -14.56
C GLU A 56 -4.42 10.56 -15.08
N MET A 57 -4.21 10.90 -16.38
CA MET A 57 -2.86 11.06 -16.95
C MET A 57 -2.10 12.25 -16.37
N GLU A 58 -2.77 13.36 -16.08
CA GLU A 58 -2.13 14.50 -15.39
C GLU A 58 -1.69 14.12 -13.99
N LEU A 59 -2.55 13.44 -13.23
CA LEU A 59 -2.21 12.89 -11.92
C LEU A 59 -1.07 11.88 -12.02
N GLY A 60 -1.13 10.96 -12.98
CA GLY A 60 -0.07 9.99 -13.24
C GLY A 60 1.28 10.63 -13.59
N ASN A 61 1.30 11.73 -14.35
CA ASN A 61 2.51 12.48 -14.66
C ASN A 61 3.10 13.13 -13.41
N ILE A 62 2.28 13.66 -12.50
CA ILE A 62 2.72 14.19 -11.21
C ILE A 62 3.33 13.07 -10.35
N LEU A 63 2.70 11.89 -10.32
CA LEU A 63 3.21 10.73 -9.61
C LEU A 63 4.56 10.25 -10.13
N ASN A 64 4.88 10.46 -11.42
CA ASN A 64 6.15 10.08 -12.06
C ASN A 64 7.16 11.24 -12.20
N ALA A 65 7.01 12.32 -11.44
CA ALA A 65 7.73 13.57 -11.65
C ALA A 65 9.27 13.48 -11.42
N TYR A 66 9.73 12.50 -10.64
CA TYR A 66 11.16 12.44 -10.24
C TYR A 66 12.05 11.60 -11.13
N GLY A 67 11.53 10.96 -12.18
CA GLY A 67 12.35 10.18 -13.13
C GLY A 67 13.11 9.02 -12.49
N GLN A 68 12.69 8.57 -11.30
CA GLN A 68 13.25 7.41 -10.64
C GLN A 68 12.59 6.12 -11.15
N ARG A 69 13.29 5.01 -10.99
CA ARG A 69 12.72 3.70 -11.29
C ARG A 69 11.53 3.43 -10.37
N ASN A 70 10.38 3.11 -10.97
CA ASN A 70 9.21 2.67 -10.23
C ASN A 70 9.42 1.26 -9.69
N SER A 71 9.09 1.05 -8.43
CA SER A 71 9.04 -0.28 -7.79
C SER A 71 7.66 -0.94 -7.93
N VAL A 72 6.64 -0.15 -8.24
CA VAL A 72 5.27 -0.57 -8.50
C VAL A 72 4.70 0.20 -9.68
N VAL A 73 3.72 -0.36 -10.36
CA VAL A 73 2.98 0.33 -11.43
C VAL A 73 2.32 1.58 -10.88
N THR A 74 2.49 2.72 -11.56
CA THR A 74 1.79 3.95 -11.22
C THR A 74 0.29 3.74 -11.34
N ILE A 75 -0.43 4.04 -10.29
CA ILE A 75 -1.89 3.94 -10.23
C ILE A 75 -2.47 5.35 -10.10
N ALA A 76 -3.39 5.67 -11.01
CA ALA A 76 -4.29 6.80 -10.90
C ALA A 76 -5.58 6.40 -11.59
N ALA A 77 -6.59 6.08 -10.82
CA ALA A 77 -7.87 5.61 -11.33
C ALA A 77 -9.02 6.29 -10.60
N SER A 78 -10.04 6.69 -11.34
CA SER A 78 -11.19 7.42 -10.81
C SER A 78 -12.53 6.81 -11.25
N GLY A 79 -13.56 7.04 -10.44
CA GLY A 79 -14.93 6.64 -10.71
C GLY A 79 -15.10 5.15 -11.01
N PRO A 80 -15.88 4.79 -12.05
CA PRO A 80 -16.13 3.39 -12.41
C PRO A 80 -14.89 2.58 -12.74
N ARG A 81 -13.79 3.21 -13.11
CA ARG A 81 -12.51 2.54 -13.38
C ARG A 81 -11.91 2.02 -12.08
N PHE A 82 -11.84 2.86 -11.05
CA PHE A 82 -11.33 2.46 -9.74
C PHE A 82 -12.22 1.38 -9.08
N ILE A 83 -13.55 1.50 -9.21
CA ILE A 83 -14.48 0.47 -8.68
C ILE A 83 -14.20 -0.92 -9.26
N LYS A 84 -13.77 -0.98 -10.52
CA LYS A 84 -13.47 -2.26 -11.20
C LYS A 84 -12.08 -2.78 -10.90
N ALA A 85 -11.09 -1.92 -10.82
CA ALA A 85 -9.70 -2.30 -10.60
C ALA A 85 -8.85 -1.09 -10.18
N ASN A 86 -7.84 -1.37 -9.36
CA ASN A 86 -6.80 -0.42 -9.01
C ASN A 86 -5.72 -0.43 -10.11
N ILE A 87 -5.81 0.49 -11.07
CA ILE A 87 -5.11 0.41 -12.37
C ILE A 87 -4.41 1.72 -12.76
N TYR A 88 -3.56 1.59 -13.77
CA TYR A 88 -2.79 2.69 -14.36
C TYR A 88 -3.66 3.83 -14.93
N PRO A 89 -3.11 5.06 -15.01
CA PRO A 89 -3.82 6.24 -15.48
C PRO A 89 -4.21 6.15 -16.97
N THR A 90 -5.31 6.79 -17.31
CA THR A 90 -5.79 7.00 -18.67
C THR A 90 -6.21 8.46 -18.88
N ASN A 91 -6.78 8.76 -20.07
CA ASN A 91 -7.38 10.07 -20.33
C ASN A 91 -8.78 10.25 -19.70
N ASN A 92 -9.22 9.32 -18.84
CA ASN A 92 -10.43 9.54 -18.05
C ASN A 92 -10.28 10.77 -17.19
N THR A 93 -11.32 11.58 -17.07
CA THR A 93 -11.32 12.79 -16.25
C THR A 93 -12.07 12.54 -14.94
N VAL A 94 -11.53 13.05 -13.88
CA VAL A 94 -12.13 13.03 -12.54
C VAL A 94 -13.42 13.84 -12.56
N LYS A 95 -14.46 13.31 -11.94
CA LYS A 95 -15.72 14.00 -11.68
C LYS A 95 -15.89 14.19 -10.18
N LEU A 96 -16.62 15.23 -9.81
CA LEU A 96 -16.99 15.42 -8.42
C LEU A 96 -17.67 14.17 -7.88
N LYS A 97 -17.29 13.76 -6.66
CA LYS A 97 -17.73 12.54 -5.94
C LYS A 97 -17.17 11.22 -6.48
N ASP A 98 -16.36 11.22 -7.52
CA ASP A 98 -15.71 9.99 -7.96
C ASP A 98 -14.86 9.38 -6.82
N PRO A 99 -14.96 8.08 -6.55
CA PRO A 99 -13.93 7.39 -5.79
C PRO A 99 -12.62 7.43 -6.58
N ILE A 100 -11.50 7.64 -5.89
CA ILE A 100 -10.18 7.80 -6.51
C ILE A 100 -9.13 6.98 -5.79
N SER A 101 -8.17 6.44 -6.53
CA SER A 101 -6.97 5.81 -6.01
C SER A 101 -5.73 6.36 -6.69
N LEU A 102 -4.73 6.69 -5.88
CA LEU A 102 -3.40 7.16 -6.30
C LEU A 102 -2.34 6.31 -5.62
N SER A 103 -1.43 5.71 -6.40
CA SER A 103 -0.32 4.94 -5.83
C SER A 103 0.93 5.11 -6.67
N ILE A 104 2.06 5.19 -6.00
CA ILE A 104 3.39 5.22 -6.59
C ILE A 104 4.41 4.57 -5.66
N GLY A 105 5.37 3.89 -6.22
CA GLY A 105 6.54 3.40 -5.49
C GLY A 105 7.82 3.71 -6.24
N TYR A 106 8.80 4.20 -5.54
CA TYR A 106 10.15 4.45 -6.04
C TYR A 106 11.16 3.63 -5.25
N LYS A 107 11.99 2.85 -5.94
CA LYS A 107 13.11 2.16 -5.31
C LYS A 107 12.73 1.39 -4.03
N GLY A 108 11.61 0.70 -4.04
CA GLY A 108 11.10 -0.03 -2.88
C GLY A 108 10.24 0.81 -1.91
N GLY A 109 10.37 2.13 -1.91
CA GLY A 109 9.45 3.00 -1.19
C GLY A 109 8.09 3.05 -1.87
N PHE A 110 7.01 2.94 -1.08
CA PHE A 110 5.65 2.87 -1.60
C PHE A 110 4.73 3.83 -0.85
N SER A 111 3.86 4.51 -1.59
CA SER A 111 2.79 5.34 -1.02
C SER A 111 1.51 5.18 -1.81
N SER A 112 0.40 5.03 -1.12
CA SER A 112 -0.93 4.86 -1.71
C SER A 112 -1.97 5.66 -0.93
N ARG A 113 -2.94 6.22 -1.63
CA ARG A 113 -4.10 6.88 -1.03
C ARG A 113 -5.33 6.56 -1.86
N ALA A 114 -6.44 6.34 -1.16
CA ALA A 114 -7.76 6.22 -1.77
C ALA A 114 -8.75 7.11 -1.04
N GLY A 115 -9.79 7.56 -1.72
CA GLY A 115 -10.81 8.44 -1.16
C GLY A 115 -11.83 8.85 -2.20
N TYR A 116 -12.42 10.01 -2.01
CA TYR A 116 -13.40 10.60 -2.92
C TYR A 116 -12.93 11.97 -3.38
N ALA A 117 -13.18 12.33 -4.63
CA ALA A 117 -12.92 13.64 -5.21
C ALA A 117 -14.04 14.61 -4.78
N VAL A 118 -13.91 15.19 -3.61
CA VAL A 118 -14.84 16.19 -3.03
C VAL A 118 -14.04 17.33 -2.42
N HIS A 119 -14.62 18.54 -2.36
CA HIS A 119 -13.99 19.68 -1.70
C HIS A 119 -14.12 19.58 -0.18
N ASP A 120 -15.23 19.03 0.30
CA ASP A 120 -15.44 18.70 1.71
C ASP A 120 -16.41 17.51 1.87
N SER A 121 -16.49 16.98 3.07
CA SER A 121 -17.30 15.79 3.37
C SER A 121 -18.81 15.97 3.18
N SER A 122 -19.32 17.20 3.15
CA SER A 122 -20.76 17.45 2.93
C SER A 122 -21.20 17.18 1.49
N GLU A 123 -20.24 17.14 0.56
CA GLU A 123 -20.50 16.81 -0.85
C GLU A 123 -20.60 15.31 -1.12
N LEU A 124 -20.21 14.45 -0.17
CA LEU A 124 -20.32 13.00 -0.32
C LEU A 124 -21.77 12.57 -0.57
N ASP A 125 -21.95 11.52 -1.35
CA ASP A 125 -23.26 10.93 -1.56
C ASP A 125 -23.82 10.35 -0.25
N GLU A 126 -25.15 10.39 -0.08
CA GLU A 126 -25.83 9.91 1.13
C GLU A 126 -25.39 8.49 1.54
N ALA A 127 -25.14 7.62 0.57
CA ALA A 127 -24.72 6.23 0.80
C ALA A 127 -23.32 6.10 1.42
N VAL A 128 -22.50 7.15 1.39
CA VAL A 128 -21.12 7.18 1.92
C VAL A 128 -20.86 8.43 2.76
N GLN A 129 -21.93 9.07 3.26
CA GLN A 129 -21.85 10.32 4.01
C GLN A 129 -21.04 10.18 5.31
N ASP A 130 -21.01 9.00 5.88
CA ASP A 130 -20.27 8.64 7.09
C ASP A 130 -18.83 8.15 6.81
N TYR A 131 -18.35 8.21 5.56
CA TYR A 131 -17.04 7.70 5.13
C TYR A 131 -15.89 8.10 6.07
N VAL A 132 -15.87 9.37 6.51
CA VAL A 132 -14.81 9.86 7.40
C VAL A 132 -14.89 9.20 8.77
N ASP A 133 -16.07 9.07 9.33
CA ASP A 133 -16.28 8.50 10.66
C ASP A 133 -16.23 6.97 10.65
N ALA A 134 -16.81 6.36 9.65
CA ALA A 134 -16.91 4.90 9.55
C ALA A 134 -15.65 4.21 8.99
N LEU A 135 -14.83 4.89 8.19
CA LEU A 135 -13.65 4.28 7.59
C LEU A 135 -12.35 5.03 7.87
N VAL A 136 -12.29 6.35 7.58
CA VAL A 136 -11.02 7.08 7.66
C VAL A 136 -10.48 7.14 9.08
N LYS A 137 -11.31 7.48 10.05
CA LYS A 137 -10.89 7.55 11.47
C LYS A 137 -10.47 6.18 12.03
N PRO A 138 -11.25 5.09 11.86
CA PRO A 138 -10.81 3.75 12.27
C PRO A 138 -9.50 3.32 11.61
N TYR A 139 -9.33 3.58 10.30
CA TYR A 139 -8.08 3.26 9.59
C TYR A 139 -6.88 3.97 10.22
N PHE A 140 -6.95 5.29 10.43
CA PHE A 140 -5.84 6.01 11.04
C PHE A 140 -5.63 5.64 12.51
N SER A 141 -6.66 5.28 13.24
CA SER A 141 -6.54 4.73 14.59
C SER A 141 -5.78 3.39 14.58
N SER A 142 -6.07 2.53 13.61
CA SER A 142 -5.33 1.28 13.42
C SER A 142 -3.85 1.52 13.06
N VAL A 143 -3.55 2.52 12.22
CA VAL A 143 -2.17 2.92 11.91
C VAL A 143 -1.43 3.39 13.17
N VAL A 144 -2.07 4.19 14.04
CA VAL A 144 -1.48 4.63 15.32
C VAL A 144 -1.19 3.43 16.21
N VAL A 145 -2.12 2.50 16.35
CA VAL A 145 -1.94 1.26 17.14
C VAL A 145 -0.77 0.43 16.59
N TRP A 146 -0.66 0.32 15.26
CA TRP A 146 0.50 -0.31 14.62
C TRP A 146 1.81 0.34 15.05
N LEU A 147 1.92 1.65 14.89
CA LEU A 147 3.14 2.41 15.22
C LEU A 147 3.52 2.35 16.71
N GLU A 148 2.55 2.22 17.59
CA GLU A 148 2.78 2.17 19.05
C GLU A 148 3.11 0.76 19.55
N LYS A 149 2.58 -0.28 18.92
CA LYS A 149 2.61 -1.64 19.48
C LYS A 149 3.48 -2.62 18.73
N VAL A 150 3.63 -2.46 17.40
CA VAL A 150 4.43 -3.42 16.62
C VAL A 150 5.92 -3.22 16.91
N HIS A 151 6.59 -4.30 17.25
CA HIS A 151 8.02 -4.30 17.55
C HIS A 151 8.69 -5.62 17.19
N CYS A 152 10.00 -5.62 17.05
CA CYS A 152 10.78 -6.82 16.80
C CYS A 152 10.53 -7.86 17.90
N GLY A 153 10.38 -9.12 17.51
CA GLY A 153 10.11 -10.25 18.38
C GLY A 153 8.63 -10.60 18.53
N MET A 154 7.69 -9.78 18.04
CA MET A 154 6.29 -10.19 17.93
C MET A 154 6.14 -11.29 16.89
N LEU A 155 5.18 -12.19 17.12
CA LEU A 155 4.74 -13.11 16.08
C LEU A 155 3.87 -12.37 15.04
N GLY A 156 4.00 -12.73 13.78
CA GLY A 156 3.16 -12.16 12.72
C GLY A 156 1.66 -12.36 12.98
N GLY A 157 1.28 -13.47 13.62
CA GLY A 157 -0.08 -13.72 14.08
C GLY A 157 -0.56 -12.72 15.14
N GLU A 158 0.30 -12.31 16.06
CA GLU A 158 -0.03 -11.29 17.08
C GLU A 158 -0.26 -9.92 16.43
N VAL A 159 0.54 -9.59 15.40
CA VAL A 159 0.33 -8.35 14.62
C VAL A 159 -0.97 -8.42 13.82
N TYR A 160 -1.28 -9.59 13.22
CA TYR A 160 -2.56 -9.81 12.54
C TYR A 160 -3.75 -9.61 13.49
N ASP A 161 -3.70 -10.23 14.67
CA ASP A 161 -4.76 -10.13 15.69
C ASP A 161 -4.93 -8.70 16.18
N LEU A 162 -3.83 -7.95 16.35
CA LEU A 162 -3.86 -6.54 16.71
C LEU A 162 -4.63 -5.67 15.70
N ILE A 163 -4.47 -5.94 14.41
CA ILE A 163 -5.21 -5.23 13.37
C ILE A 163 -6.66 -5.71 13.29
N GLU A 164 -6.90 -7.00 13.47
CA GLU A 164 -8.24 -7.56 13.55
C GLU A 164 -9.06 -6.98 14.71
N GLU A 165 -8.43 -6.68 15.85
CA GLU A 165 -9.07 -6.00 16.99
C GLU A 165 -9.47 -4.55 16.69
N THR A 166 -8.67 -3.83 15.90
CA THR A 166 -8.89 -2.41 15.62
C THR A 166 -9.68 -2.17 14.34
N MET A 167 -9.60 -3.08 13.40
CA MET A 167 -10.25 -3.03 12.08
C MET A 167 -10.72 -4.42 11.66
N PRO A 168 -11.79 -4.97 12.27
CA PRO A 168 -12.24 -6.33 12.01
C PRO A 168 -12.50 -6.59 10.52
N LYS A 169 -11.88 -7.63 9.97
CA LYS A 169 -12.03 -8.00 8.56
C LYS A 169 -13.48 -8.27 8.16
N ALA A 170 -14.27 -8.82 9.07
CA ALA A 170 -15.69 -9.08 8.86
C ALA A 170 -16.51 -7.80 8.62
N GLU A 171 -16.05 -6.66 9.17
CA GLU A 171 -16.70 -5.36 9.04
C GLU A 171 -16.11 -4.55 7.88
N TYR A 172 -14.77 -4.45 7.82
CA TYR A 172 -14.05 -3.60 6.86
C TYR A 172 -13.68 -4.31 5.57
N ASN A 173 -13.83 -5.62 5.50
CA ASN A 173 -13.63 -6.43 4.30
C ASN A 173 -12.27 -6.23 3.59
N TRP A 174 -11.21 -5.92 4.36
CA TRP A 174 -9.87 -5.86 3.77
C TRP A 174 -9.42 -7.26 3.29
N SER A 175 -8.80 -7.34 2.12
CA SER A 175 -8.63 -8.59 1.37
C SER A 175 -7.20 -9.11 1.32
N LEU A 176 -6.21 -8.24 1.44
CA LEU A 176 -4.80 -8.65 1.47
C LEU A 176 -4.36 -8.99 2.90
N CYS A 177 -3.14 -8.71 3.23
CA CYS A 177 -2.59 -8.79 4.58
C CYS A 177 -2.52 -7.38 5.19
N PRO A 178 -2.46 -7.25 6.52
CA PRO A 178 -2.27 -5.95 7.17
C PRO A 178 -0.94 -5.28 6.85
N GLY A 179 0.04 -6.03 6.37
CA GLY A 179 1.32 -5.53 5.92
C GLY A 179 2.12 -6.62 5.22
N HIS A 180 3.01 -6.23 4.34
CA HIS A 180 3.91 -7.13 3.64
C HIS A 180 5.30 -6.49 3.51
N LEU A 181 6.30 -7.31 3.24
CA LEU A 181 7.67 -6.85 3.03
C LEU A 181 7.77 -6.02 1.78
N THR A 182 8.69 -5.06 1.79
CA THR A 182 9.08 -4.29 0.61
C THR A 182 10.54 -4.57 0.22
N ALA A 183 10.86 -4.36 -1.04
CA ALA A 183 12.20 -4.48 -1.61
C ALA A 183 12.36 -3.44 -2.73
N ASP A 184 13.35 -3.58 -3.60
CA ASP A 184 13.54 -2.66 -4.76
C ASP A 184 12.37 -2.72 -5.77
N GLU A 185 11.56 -3.75 -5.71
CA GLU A 185 10.24 -3.88 -6.32
C GLU A 185 9.18 -4.17 -5.24
N GLU A 186 7.91 -4.04 -5.57
CA GLU A 186 6.85 -4.47 -4.68
C GLU A 186 6.97 -5.97 -4.40
N TRP A 187 7.11 -6.31 -3.11
CA TRP A 187 7.36 -7.67 -2.65
C TRP A 187 6.19 -8.16 -1.80
N MET A 188 5.34 -9.00 -2.37
CA MET A 188 4.10 -9.46 -1.74
C MET A 188 4.28 -10.60 -0.73
N SER A 189 5.47 -10.78 -0.17
CA SER A 189 5.68 -11.71 0.93
C SER A 189 5.32 -11.06 2.26
N SER A 190 4.58 -11.77 3.08
CA SER A 190 4.21 -11.30 4.42
C SER A 190 4.38 -12.40 5.45
N ASN A 191 4.90 -12.03 6.61
CA ASN A 191 4.86 -12.85 7.83
C ASN A 191 3.60 -12.55 8.68
N ILE A 192 2.78 -11.56 8.28
CA ILE A 192 1.60 -11.10 9.02
C ILE A 192 0.35 -11.76 8.41
N TYR A 193 -0.03 -12.89 8.96
CA TYR A 193 -1.24 -13.62 8.60
C TYR A 193 -1.78 -14.38 9.83
N GLU A 194 -3.02 -14.78 9.76
CA GLU A 194 -3.72 -15.46 10.85
C GLU A 194 -2.92 -16.68 11.35
N ASN A 195 -2.68 -16.73 12.66
CA ASN A 195 -1.90 -17.78 13.33
C ASN A 195 -0.42 -17.91 12.89
N SER A 196 0.14 -16.90 12.24
CA SER A 196 1.56 -16.90 11.85
C SER A 196 2.48 -17.07 13.06
N LYS A 197 3.46 -17.95 12.93
CA LYS A 197 4.51 -18.19 13.91
C LYS A 197 5.85 -17.54 13.53
N GLU A 198 5.88 -16.85 12.40
CA GLU A 198 7.06 -16.12 11.95
C GLU A 198 7.23 -14.82 12.76
N LEU A 199 8.47 -14.49 13.08
CA LEU A 199 8.79 -13.31 13.90
C LEU A 199 8.88 -12.04 13.05
N VAL A 200 8.48 -10.92 13.64
CA VAL A 200 8.88 -9.59 13.19
C VAL A 200 10.34 -9.38 13.57
N GLN A 201 11.20 -9.15 12.60
CA GLN A 201 12.65 -9.05 12.80
C GLN A 201 13.17 -7.64 12.51
N SER A 202 14.32 -7.31 13.08
CA SER A 202 15.03 -6.08 12.75
C SER A 202 15.47 -6.08 11.28
N GLY A 203 15.22 -4.98 10.58
CA GLY A 203 15.52 -4.85 9.15
C GLY A 203 14.38 -5.31 8.22
N MET A 204 13.25 -5.77 8.73
CA MET A 204 12.01 -5.91 7.95
C MET A 204 11.44 -4.53 7.63
N LEU A 205 11.01 -4.32 6.39
CA LEU A 205 10.37 -3.10 5.90
C LEU A 205 9.08 -3.45 5.19
#